data_9bbfdc57bdf66b38af5f3fc14e12e690
#
_entry.id   9bbfdc57bdf66b38af5f3fc14e12e690
#
_cell.length_a   1.000
_cell.length_b   1.000
_cell.length_c   1.000
_cell.angle_alpha   90.00
_cell.angle_beta   90.00
_cell.angle_gamma   90.00
#
_symmetry.space_group_name_H-M   'P 1'
#
loop_
_entity.id
_entity.type
_entity.pdbx_description
1 polymer ?
#
loop_
_entity_poly.entity_id
_entity_poly.type
_entity_poly.pdbx_seq_one_letter_code
_entity_poly.pdbx_strand_id
1 'polypeptide(L)'
;MNTWLLRHTKVAVPAGLCYGRSDVPLAPTFDAEAALVSARMPGGNPFIVSSPSIRCRKLALRLGPAAAFDERLCELDFGRWEMHAWAEIPRAELTVWADDFVNNRPPGGESFAELQVRARAALHDARVAAAGRPLLLCTHAGVIRALLASASNLPLGDAFSITVDYGSLHELA
;
A
#
# COMPACT_ATOMS: atom_id res chain seq x y z
N MET A 1 13.36 11.45 12.55
CA MET A 1 12.73 10.13 12.80
C MET A 1 12.64 9.43 11.47
N ASN A 2 13.33 8.29 11.30
CA ASN A 2 13.30 7.56 10.03
C ASN A 2 11.94 6.88 9.87
N THR A 3 11.33 7.09 8.72
CA THR A 3 10.04 6.45 8.36
C THR A 3 10.27 5.54 7.16
N TRP A 4 9.79 4.31 7.26
CA TRP A 4 9.92 3.30 6.22
C TRP A 4 8.54 2.86 5.73
N LEU A 5 8.41 2.69 4.42
CA LEU A 5 7.22 2.17 3.75
C LEU A 5 7.54 0.78 3.22
N LEU A 6 6.77 -0.21 3.62
CA LEU A 6 6.94 -1.61 3.22
C LEU A 6 5.72 -2.06 2.41
N ARG A 7 5.95 -2.53 1.19
CA ARG A 7 4.91 -3.23 0.44
C ARG A 7 4.78 -4.67 0.93
N HIS A 8 3.54 -5.17 1.06
CA HIS A 8 3.29 -6.57 1.36
C HIS A 8 3.99 -7.52 0.37
N THR A 9 4.15 -8.79 0.74
CA THR A 9 4.71 -9.86 -0.08
C THR A 9 3.75 -10.29 -1.20
N LYS A 10 4.17 -11.20 -2.07
CA LYS A 10 3.35 -11.71 -3.18
C LYS A 10 2.03 -12.33 -2.71
N VAL A 11 1.05 -12.27 -3.57
CA VAL A 11 -0.29 -12.83 -3.38
C VAL A 11 -0.56 -13.94 -4.41
N ALA A 12 -1.44 -14.88 -4.05
CA ALA A 12 -1.82 -16.00 -4.91
C ALA A 12 -3.10 -15.67 -5.67
N VAL A 13 -2.97 -14.78 -6.66
CA VAL A 13 -4.07 -14.39 -7.55
C VAL A 13 -3.64 -14.53 -9.02
N PRO A 14 -4.58 -14.75 -9.96
CA PRO A 14 -4.29 -14.70 -11.38
C PRO A 14 -3.63 -13.38 -11.78
N ALA A 15 -2.72 -13.44 -12.74
CA ALA A 15 -2.15 -12.23 -13.32
C ALA A 15 -3.26 -11.38 -13.94
N GLY A 16 -3.20 -10.05 -13.71
CA GLY A 16 -4.20 -9.12 -14.24
C GLY A 16 -5.51 -9.04 -13.47
N LEU A 17 -5.61 -9.64 -12.28
CA LEU A 17 -6.76 -9.46 -11.40
C LEU A 17 -6.69 -8.09 -10.69
N CYS A 18 -7.77 -7.32 -10.73
CA CYS A 18 -7.96 -6.13 -9.91
C CYS A 18 -8.46 -6.56 -8.52
N TYR A 19 -7.71 -6.28 -7.44
CA TYR A 19 -8.12 -6.72 -6.10
C TYR A 19 -8.09 -5.62 -5.03
N GLY A 20 -7.55 -4.44 -5.31
CA GLY A 20 -7.65 -3.24 -4.47
C GLY A 20 -7.70 -3.49 -2.96
N ARG A 21 -8.84 -3.19 -2.35
CA ARG A 21 -9.13 -3.41 -0.93
C ARG A 21 -9.51 -4.85 -0.59
N SER A 22 -9.94 -5.62 -1.58
CA SER A 22 -10.34 -7.02 -1.38
C SER A 22 -9.21 -7.83 -0.76
N ASP A 23 -9.55 -8.70 0.19
CA ASP A 23 -8.60 -9.66 0.74
C ASP A 23 -8.40 -10.82 -0.21
N VAL A 24 -7.13 -11.13 -0.45
CA VAL A 24 -6.70 -12.19 -1.35
C VAL A 24 -5.67 -13.09 -0.66
N PRO A 25 -5.57 -14.38 -1.05
CA PRO A 25 -4.64 -15.31 -0.45
C PRO A 25 -3.19 -14.89 -0.63
N LEU A 26 -2.36 -15.18 0.37
CA LEU A 26 -0.91 -15.04 0.26
C LEU A 26 -0.33 -16.10 -0.67
N ALA A 27 0.76 -15.73 -1.37
CA ALA A 27 1.51 -16.71 -2.15
C ALA A 27 2.13 -17.79 -1.24
N PRO A 28 2.33 -19.02 -1.73
CA PRO A 28 3.02 -20.09 -0.98
C PRO A 28 4.44 -19.70 -0.54
N THR A 29 5.05 -18.72 -1.19
CA THR A 29 6.37 -18.16 -0.89
C THR A 29 6.40 -17.20 0.29
N PHE A 30 5.26 -16.93 0.96
CA PHE A 30 5.12 -15.92 2.01
C PHE A 30 6.20 -16.00 3.09
N ASP A 31 6.42 -17.19 3.67
CA ASP A 31 7.37 -17.33 4.78
C ASP A 31 8.81 -17.02 4.36
N ALA A 32 9.22 -17.44 3.17
CA ALA A 32 10.54 -17.12 2.63
C ALA A 32 10.68 -15.63 2.33
N GLU A 33 9.68 -15.02 1.69
CA GLU A 33 9.70 -13.59 1.41
C GLU A 33 9.67 -12.75 2.69
N ALA A 34 8.87 -13.12 3.69
CA ALA A 34 8.83 -12.46 5.00
C ALA A 34 10.17 -12.55 5.74
N ALA A 35 10.89 -13.68 5.65
CA ALA A 35 12.23 -13.83 6.20
C ALA A 35 13.24 -12.89 5.53
N LEU A 36 13.17 -12.75 4.19
CA LEU A 36 14.02 -11.81 3.44
C LEU A 36 13.70 -10.35 3.79
N VAL A 37 12.43 -10.00 3.99
CA VAL A 37 12.03 -8.67 4.47
C VAL A 37 12.58 -8.44 5.87
N SER A 38 12.42 -9.40 6.79
CA SER A 38 12.90 -9.29 8.17
C SER A 38 14.41 -9.04 8.24
N ALA A 39 15.19 -9.69 7.38
CA ALA A 39 16.66 -9.52 7.31
C ALA A 39 17.09 -8.12 6.84
N ARG A 40 16.21 -7.37 6.18
CA ARG A 40 16.46 -6.02 5.66
C ARG A 40 15.80 -4.92 6.51
N MET A 41 15.15 -5.31 7.59
CA MET A 41 14.47 -4.34 8.46
C MET A 41 15.46 -3.35 9.07
N PRO A 42 15.11 -2.06 9.16
CA PRO A 42 15.91 -1.09 9.88
C PRO A 42 16.01 -1.49 11.36
N GLY A 43 17.18 -1.31 11.94
CA GLY A 43 17.39 -1.53 13.37
C GLY A 43 16.57 -0.54 14.24
N GLY A 44 16.60 -0.74 15.57
CA GLY A 44 16.03 0.23 16.52
C GLY A 44 14.58 -0.05 16.94
N ASN A 45 14.07 -1.27 16.78
CA ASN A 45 12.73 -1.66 17.23
C ASN A 45 11.63 -0.70 16.74
N PRO A 46 11.31 -0.67 15.44
CA PRO A 46 10.39 0.30 14.86
C PRO A 46 8.98 0.17 15.44
N PHE A 47 8.26 1.29 15.54
CA PHE A 47 6.83 1.31 15.71
C PHE A 47 6.19 0.88 14.39
N ILE A 48 5.41 -0.20 14.39
CA ILE A 48 4.81 -0.77 13.18
C ILE A 48 3.34 -0.42 13.13
N VAL A 49 2.92 0.23 12.02
CA VAL A 49 1.50 0.43 11.69
C VAL A 49 1.24 -0.23 10.35
N SER A 50 0.15 -0.96 10.22
CA SER A 50 -0.17 -1.73 9.03
C SER A 50 -1.58 -1.48 8.52
N SER A 51 -1.76 -1.58 7.20
CA SER A 51 -3.06 -1.87 6.63
C SER A 51 -3.63 -3.14 7.28
N PRO A 52 -4.94 -3.20 7.61
CA PRO A 52 -5.57 -4.39 8.17
C PRO A 52 -5.78 -5.51 7.14
N SER A 53 -5.62 -5.24 5.82
CA SER A 53 -5.69 -6.27 4.78
C SER A 53 -4.80 -7.46 5.13
N ILE A 54 -5.30 -8.67 4.93
CA ILE A 54 -4.66 -9.91 5.41
C ILE A 54 -3.19 -10.04 4.96
N ARG A 55 -2.86 -9.57 3.73
CA ARG A 55 -1.50 -9.61 3.17
C ARG A 55 -0.51 -8.67 3.87
N CYS A 56 -0.96 -7.51 4.34
CA CYS A 56 -0.16 -6.58 5.13
C CYS A 56 -0.11 -7.00 6.58
N ARG A 57 -1.28 -7.34 7.15
CA ARG A 57 -1.43 -7.74 8.55
C ARG A 57 -0.53 -8.92 8.93
N LYS A 58 -0.53 -9.98 8.11
CA LYS A 58 0.31 -11.16 8.38
C LYS A 58 1.80 -10.83 8.33
N LEU A 59 2.22 -10.00 7.36
CA LEU A 59 3.60 -9.56 7.28
C LEU A 59 3.97 -8.69 8.49
N ALA A 60 3.15 -7.70 8.84
CA ALA A 60 3.41 -6.81 9.98
C ALA A 60 3.54 -7.59 11.29
N LEU A 61 2.63 -8.54 11.57
CA LEU A 61 2.68 -9.38 12.77
C LEU A 61 3.91 -10.32 12.79
N ARG A 62 4.40 -10.73 11.63
CA ARG A 62 5.64 -11.52 11.52
C ARG A 62 6.89 -10.69 11.85
N LEU A 63 6.86 -9.38 11.57
CA LEU A 63 7.95 -8.44 11.85
C LEU A 63 7.90 -7.90 13.28
N GLY A 64 6.69 -7.73 13.86
CA GLY A 64 6.53 -7.28 15.23
C GLY A 64 5.11 -7.59 15.76
N PRO A 65 5.00 -8.38 16.84
CA PRO A 65 3.70 -8.86 17.36
C PRO A 65 2.81 -7.73 17.91
N ALA A 66 3.37 -6.56 18.19
CA ALA A 66 2.66 -5.37 18.67
C ALA A 66 2.29 -4.38 17.55
N ALA A 67 2.19 -4.83 16.28
CA ALA A 67 1.79 -3.96 15.17
C ALA A 67 0.38 -3.40 15.37
N ALA A 68 0.22 -2.09 15.18
CA ALA A 68 -1.07 -1.42 15.13
C ALA A 68 -1.67 -1.49 13.71
N PHE A 69 -2.98 -1.27 13.59
CA PHE A 69 -3.67 -1.32 12.30
C PHE A 69 -4.44 -0.03 12.05
N ASP A 70 -4.42 0.44 10.79
CA ASP A 70 -5.11 1.64 10.35
C ASP A 70 -5.74 1.42 8.97
N GLU A 71 -7.07 1.53 8.89
CA GLU A 71 -7.85 1.37 7.66
C GLU A 71 -7.44 2.37 6.56
N ARG A 72 -6.94 3.53 6.95
CA ARG A 72 -6.46 4.55 6.02
C ARG A 72 -5.21 4.13 5.24
N LEU A 73 -4.57 3.02 5.62
CA LEU A 73 -3.45 2.41 4.92
C LEU A 73 -3.87 1.31 3.92
N CYS A 74 -5.17 1.05 3.75
CA CYS A 74 -5.66 0.12 2.73
C CYS A 74 -5.33 0.60 1.32
N GLU A 75 -5.23 -0.36 0.36
CA GLU A 75 -5.01 -0.06 -1.05
C GLU A 75 -6.16 0.77 -1.64
N LEU A 76 -5.97 1.30 -2.84
CA LEU A 76 -6.99 1.99 -3.62
C LEU A 76 -8.25 1.12 -3.70
N ASP A 77 -9.38 1.74 -3.39
CA ASP A 77 -10.69 1.13 -3.56
C ASP A 77 -11.08 1.20 -5.05
N PHE A 78 -11.04 0.06 -5.72
CA PHE A 78 -11.46 -0.03 -7.11
C PHE A 78 -12.96 -0.31 -7.26
N GLY A 79 -13.71 -0.36 -6.14
CA GLY A 79 -15.15 -0.51 -6.14
C GLY A 79 -15.60 -1.76 -6.91
N ARG A 80 -16.53 -1.57 -7.87
CA ARG A 80 -17.11 -2.69 -8.65
C ARG A 80 -16.12 -3.43 -9.55
N TRP A 81 -14.91 -2.88 -9.78
CA TRP A 81 -13.89 -3.56 -10.58
C TRP A 81 -13.13 -4.61 -9.80
N GLU A 82 -13.22 -4.60 -8.46
CA GLU A 82 -12.50 -5.57 -7.65
C GLU A 82 -12.97 -7.00 -7.90
N MET A 83 -11.99 -7.90 -7.90
CA MET A 83 -12.14 -9.33 -8.19
C MET A 83 -12.53 -9.66 -9.65
N HIS A 84 -12.42 -8.69 -10.56
CA HIS A 84 -12.49 -8.89 -12.00
C HIS A 84 -11.11 -8.74 -12.65
N ALA A 85 -10.89 -9.42 -13.77
CA ALA A 85 -9.68 -9.18 -14.55
C ALA A 85 -9.74 -7.78 -15.19
N TRP A 86 -8.62 -7.06 -15.25
CA TRP A 86 -8.55 -5.75 -15.90
C TRP A 86 -9.08 -5.77 -17.35
N ALA A 87 -8.87 -6.90 -18.05
CA ALA A 87 -9.37 -7.11 -19.43
C ALA A 87 -10.90 -7.25 -19.51
N GLU A 88 -11.57 -7.55 -18.41
CA GLU A 88 -13.04 -7.71 -18.34
C GLU A 88 -13.77 -6.41 -17.96
N ILE A 89 -13.02 -5.40 -17.48
CA ILE A 89 -13.59 -4.10 -17.13
C ILE A 89 -14.04 -3.40 -18.42
N PRO A 90 -15.26 -2.84 -18.45
CA PRO A 90 -15.77 -2.14 -19.63
C PRO A 90 -14.80 -1.05 -20.09
N ARG A 91 -14.38 -1.13 -21.35
CA ARG A 91 -13.35 -0.22 -21.90
C ARG A 91 -13.74 1.26 -21.75
N ALA A 92 -15.02 1.59 -21.87
CA ALA A 92 -15.51 2.95 -21.71
C ALA A 92 -15.26 3.48 -20.28
N GLU A 93 -15.53 2.66 -19.26
CA GLU A 93 -15.29 3.01 -17.84
C GLU A 93 -13.78 3.15 -17.57
N LEU A 94 -13.00 2.18 -18.06
CA LEU A 94 -11.56 2.17 -17.88
C LEU A 94 -10.87 3.37 -18.56
N THR A 95 -11.32 3.77 -19.77
CA THR A 95 -10.78 4.93 -20.49
C THR A 95 -11.04 6.21 -19.69
N VAL A 96 -12.27 6.44 -19.25
CA VAL A 96 -12.63 7.64 -18.45
C VAL A 96 -11.77 7.71 -17.19
N TRP A 97 -11.60 6.58 -16.48
CA TRP A 97 -10.75 6.55 -15.31
C TRP A 97 -9.28 6.81 -15.64
N ALA A 98 -8.74 6.19 -16.68
CA ALA A 98 -7.33 6.30 -17.05
C ALA A 98 -6.94 7.69 -17.55
N ASP A 99 -7.87 8.43 -18.18
CA ASP A 99 -7.65 9.80 -18.65
C ASP A 99 -7.30 10.77 -17.52
N ASP A 100 -7.85 10.53 -16.30
CA ASP A 100 -7.52 11.27 -15.08
C ASP A 100 -7.73 10.40 -13.84
N PHE A 101 -6.92 9.36 -13.69
CA PHE A 101 -6.99 8.44 -12.54
C PHE A 101 -6.72 9.13 -11.19
N VAL A 102 -6.15 10.33 -11.21
CA VAL A 102 -5.92 11.13 -10.00
C VAL A 102 -7.24 11.59 -9.41
N ASN A 103 -8.16 12.09 -10.24
CA ASN A 103 -9.41 12.69 -9.80
C ASN A 103 -10.64 11.81 -10.07
N ASN A 104 -10.60 10.97 -11.12
CA ASN A 104 -11.69 10.08 -11.46
C ASN A 104 -11.70 8.84 -10.54
N ARG A 105 -12.90 8.40 -10.18
CA ARG A 105 -13.14 7.22 -9.34
C ARG A 105 -13.57 6.02 -10.21
N PRO A 106 -13.08 4.82 -9.91
CA PRO A 106 -13.78 3.61 -10.34
C PRO A 106 -15.21 3.62 -9.80
N PRO A 107 -16.18 2.96 -10.48
CA PRO A 107 -17.54 2.92 -10.02
C PRO A 107 -17.69 2.33 -8.60
N GLY A 108 -18.10 3.14 -7.64
CA GLY A 108 -18.23 2.76 -6.23
C GLY A 108 -16.92 2.74 -5.44
N GLY A 109 -15.81 3.18 -6.05
CA GLY A 109 -14.50 3.26 -5.41
C GLY A 109 -14.07 4.68 -5.06
N GLU A 110 -12.76 4.86 -4.86
CA GLU A 110 -12.14 6.15 -4.53
C GLU A 110 -11.17 6.61 -5.62
N SER A 111 -10.89 7.91 -5.69
CA SER A 111 -9.85 8.48 -6.55
C SER A 111 -8.47 8.36 -5.91
N PHE A 112 -7.42 8.46 -6.72
CA PHE A 112 -6.06 8.39 -6.20
C PHE A 112 -5.70 9.60 -5.32
N ALA A 113 -6.33 10.75 -5.56
CA ALA A 113 -6.22 11.93 -4.70
C ALA A 113 -6.82 11.68 -3.30
N GLU A 114 -7.96 11.01 -3.21
CA GLU A 114 -8.59 10.65 -1.93
C GLU A 114 -7.74 9.65 -1.15
N LEU A 115 -7.18 8.64 -1.84
CA LEU A 115 -6.21 7.73 -1.24
C LEU A 115 -5.03 8.52 -0.65
N GLN A 116 -4.46 9.47 -1.40
CA GLN A 116 -3.33 10.27 -0.89
C GLN A 116 -3.70 11.06 0.36
N VAL A 117 -4.89 11.68 0.41
CA VAL A 117 -5.35 12.44 1.58
C VAL A 117 -5.42 11.55 2.82
N ARG A 118 -6.09 10.38 2.73
CA ARG A 118 -6.19 9.47 3.88
C ARG A 118 -4.85 8.87 4.30
N ALA A 119 -3.99 8.54 3.33
CA ALA A 119 -2.67 7.98 3.60
C ALA A 119 -1.75 8.97 4.32
N ARG A 120 -1.79 10.26 3.93
CA ARG A 120 -1.04 11.33 4.61
C ARG A 120 -1.53 11.54 6.03
N ALA A 121 -2.85 11.51 6.28
CA ALA A 121 -3.41 11.60 7.62
C ALA A 121 -2.95 10.43 8.49
N ALA A 122 -2.99 9.19 7.96
CA ALA A 122 -2.48 8.01 8.67
C ALA A 122 -0.97 8.12 9.00
N LEU A 123 -0.16 8.59 8.04
CA LEU A 123 1.27 8.82 8.26
C LEU A 123 1.53 9.85 9.37
N HIS A 124 0.77 10.96 9.37
CA HIS A 124 0.89 12.00 10.39
C HIS A 124 0.63 11.41 11.79
N ASP A 125 -0.49 10.73 11.96
CA ASP A 125 -0.89 10.16 13.25
C ASP A 125 0.07 9.05 13.70
N ALA A 126 0.53 8.21 12.77
CA ALA A 126 1.52 7.18 13.04
C ALA A 126 2.87 7.76 13.50
N ARG A 127 3.31 8.88 12.93
CA ARG A 127 4.51 9.61 13.35
C ARG A 127 4.37 10.15 14.78
N VAL A 128 3.21 10.68 15.13
CA VAL A 128 2.91 11.14 16.49
C VAL A 128 2.95 9.96 17.47
N ALA A 129 2.27 8.87 17.13
CA ALA A 129 2.21 7.67 17.97
C ALA A 129 3.57 6.97 18.14
N ALA A 130 4.45 7.06 17.15
CA ALA A 130 5.79 6.49 17.21
C ALA A 130 6.68 7.15 18.27
N ALA A 131 6.35 8.39 18.71
CA ALA A 131 7.01 9.10 19.80
C ALA A 131 8.56 9.14 19.67
N GLY A 132 9.06 9.42 18.45
CA GLY A 132 10.50 9.48 18.15
C GLY A 132 11.15 8.16 17.75
N ARG A 133 10.48 7.02 17.90
CA ARG A 133 10.95 5.71 17.42
C ARG A 133 10.96 5.67 15.89
N PRO A 134 11.82 4.85 15.25
CA PRO A 134 11.67 4.56 13.83
C PRO A 134 10.25 4.06 13.54
N LEU A 135 9.67 4.51 12.42
CA LEU A 135 8.31 4.12 12.00
C LEU A 135 8.37 3.21 10.78
N LEU A 136 7.62 2.11 10.82
CA LEU A 136 7.37 1.26 9.67
C LEU A 136 5.89 1.24 9.32
N LEU A 137 5.54 1.64 8.10
CA LEU A 137 4.21 1.46 7.55
C LEU A 137 4.18 0.26 6.62
N CYS A 138 3.46 -0.81 6.99
CA CYS A 138 3.24 -1.98 6.14
C CYS A 138 1.94 -1.79 5.35
N THR A 139 2.06 -1.63 4.01
CA THR A 139 0.94 -1.21 3.18
C THR A 139 1.06 -1.71 1.73
N HIS A 140 0.51 -0.99 0.76
CA HIS A 140 0.32 -1.36 -0.63
C HIS A 140 1.03 -0.41 -1.58
N ALA A 141 1.15 -0.82 -2.84
CA ALA A 141 1.89 -0.06 -3.84
C ALA A 141 1.28 1.33 -4.11
N GLY A 142 -0.04 1.44 -4.19
CA GLY A 142 -0.71 2.73 -4.42
C GLY A 142 -0.46 3.72 -3.27
N VAL A 143 -0.60 3.26 -2.03
CA VAL A 143 -0.33 4.08 -0.83
C VAL A 143 1.14 4.53 -0.78
N ILE A 144 2.08 3.62 -1.05
CA ILE A 144 3.51 3.94 -1.06
C ILE A 144 3.82 4.99 -2.12
N ARG A 145 3.33 4.81 -3.36
CA ARG A 145 3.50 5.77 -4.44
C ARG A 145 2.96 7.15 -4.08
N ALA A 146 1.75 7.21 -3.53
CA ALA A 146 1.12 8.46 -3.13
C ALA A 146 1.90 9.21 -2.04
N LEU A 147 2.45 8.48 -1.06
CA LEU A 147 3.26 9.06 0.01
C LEU A 147 4.64 9.52 -0.49
N LEU A 148 5.31 8.71 -1.33
CA LEU A 148 6.60 9.07 -1.92
C LEU A 148 6.47 10.26 -2.87
N ALA A 149 5.44 10.30 -3.71
CA ALA A 149 5.18 11.44 -4.59
C ALA A 149 4.97 12.73 -3.77
N SER A 150 4.20 12.64 -2.67
CA SER A 150 3.99 13.79 -1.76
C SER A 150 5.29 14.27 -1.12
N ALA A 151 6.17 13.36 -0.68
CA ALA A 151 7.43 13.72 -0.03
C ALA A 151 8.45 14.33 -1.00
N SER A 152 8.44 13.86 -2.26
CA SER A 152 9.35 14.32 -3.31
C SER A 152 8.84 15.53 -4.11
N ASN A 153 7.65 16.06 -3.77
CA ASN A 153 6.94 17.07 -4.57
C ASN A 153 6.71 16.64 -6.04
N LEU A 154 6.61 15.33 -6.28
CA LEU A 154 6.27 14.79 -7.58
C LEU A 154 4.76 14.95 -7.82
N PRO A 155 4.32 15.42 -9.01
CA PRO A 155 2.90 15.45 -9.34
C PRO A 155 2.27 14.06 -9.15
N LEU A 156 1.08 14.00 -8.56
CA LEU A 156 0.43 12.72 -8.25
C LEU A 156 0.14 11.88 -9.49
N GLY A 157 -0.08 12.53 -10.64
CA GLY A 157 -0.21 11.87 -11.95
C GLY A 157 1.03 11.09 -12.38
N ASP A 158 2.21 11.47 -11.89
CA ASP A 158 3.49 10.82 -12.21
C ASP A 158 3.87 9.73 -11.19
N ALA A 159 3.07 9.51 -10.15
CA ALA A 159 3.38 8.58 -9.06
C ALA A 159 3.60 7.13 -9.53
N PHE A 160 3.00 6.72 -10.65
CA PHE A 160 3.18 5.39 -11.22
C PHE A 160 4.57 5.17 -11.85
N SER A 161 5.35 6.23 -12.07
CA SER A 161 6.78 6.10 -12.44
C SER A 161 7.63 5.51 -11.30
N ILE A 162 7.15 5.59 -10.05
CA ILE A 162 7.84 5.03 -8.89
C ILE A 162 7.68 3.50 -8.87
N THR A 163 8.80 2.79 -8.99
CA THR A 163 8.80 1.33 -8.87
C THR A 163 8.63 0.92 -7.41
N VAL A 164 7.64 0.07 -7.14
CA VAL A 164 7.35 -0.47 -5.82
C VAL A 164 7.11 -1.98 -5.96
N ASP A 165 8.12 -2.79 -5.72
CA ASP A 165 8.05 -4.26 -5.83
C ASP A 165 7.47 -4.91 -4.58
N TYR A 166 6.96 -6.14 -4.68
CA TYR A 166 6.53 -6.92 -3.53
C TYR A 166 7.66 -7.07 -2.51
N GLY A 167 7.38 -6.82 -1.24
CA GLY A 167 8.36 -6.85 -0.17
C GLY A 167 9.43 -5.75 -0.26
N SER A 168 9.27 -4.75 -1.12
CA SER A 168 10.20 -3.61 -1.18
C SER A 168 10.05 -2.69 0.02
N LEU A 169 11.17 -2.13 0.46
CA LEU A 169 11.28 -1.20 1.57
C LEU A 169 11.78 0.14 1.04
N HIS A 170 11.07 1.22 1.33
CA HIS A 170 11.38 2.58 0.88
C HIS A 170 11.51 3.50 2.08
N GLU A 171 12.59 4.28 2.13
CA GLU A 171 12.73 5.33 3.14
C GLU A 171 11.95 6.56 2.71
N LEU A 172 11.19 7.12 3.64
CA LEU A 172 10.45 8.36 3.45
C LEU A 172 11.22 9.47 4.17
N ALA A 173 11.82 10.35 3.41
CA ALA A 173 12.57 11.49 3.90
C ALA A 173 11.70 12.50 4.68
#